data_225b188fb650c3faccecf33bfb99227b
#
_entry.id   225b188fb650c3faccecf33bfb99227b
#
_cell.length_a   1.000
_cell.length_b   1.000
_cell.length_c   1.000
_cell.angle_alpha   90.00
_cell.angle_beta   90.00
_cell.angle_gamma   90.00
#
_symmetry.space_group_name_H-M   'P 1'
#
loop_
_entity.id
_entity.type
_entity.pdbx_description
1 polymer ?
#
loop_
_entity_poly.entity_id
_entity_poly.type
_entity_poly.pdbx_seq_one_letter_code
_entity_poly.pdbx_strand_id
1 'polypeptide(L)'
;MGVWQAKALEAGRERATHLYMADTNFVPAKFSDPDVTAKGETRASVGWTGLKTLWLNTGTLCNIECANCYIESSPTNDRLVYLTRADVRPFLEEIDGTVEIGITGGEPFMCPEILGIMEDVMSRGHSLLLLTNAMRPMMRPRLQQGLEALAAQYGPRMVLRVSLDSHDPAIHDAERGAGAFEEACKGLRWLGERGVQVALAGRQALNEDDSTARAAYGALAASLGLKLNPADTKHLVLFPEMIARDDPPEITTDCWGILGKSADDIMCANQRMVIRRKGAGRATVTACTLLVDDPAFELGETLAEATADPVKLNHPWCASFCVLGGGSCSA
;
A
#
# COMPACT_ATOMS: atom_id res chain seq x y z
N MET A 1 36.14 -0.53 5.60
CA MET A 1 34.72 -0.93 5.72
C MET A 1 34.64 -2.02 6.78
N GLY A 2 34.03 -1.67 7.89
CA GLY A 2 34.17 -2.47 9.10
C GLY A 2 33.19 -3.63 9.17
N VAL A 3 33.64 -4.71 9.77
CA VAL A 3 32.89 -5.97 10.07
C VAL A 3 31.51 -5.73 10.75
N TRP A 4 31.30 -4.54 11.32
CA TRP A 4 30.07 -4.12 11.96
C TRP A 4 28.96 -3.74 10.96
N GLN A 5 29.28 -3.21 9.78
CA GLN A 5 28.29 -2.88 8.74
C GLN A 5 27.78 -4.15 8.04
N ALA A 6 28.65 -5.13 7.83
CA ALA A 6 28.24 -6.42 7.26
C ALA A 6 27.32 -7.20 8.22
N LYS A 7 27.58 -7.19 9.52
CA LYS A 7 26.72 -7.83 10.53
C LYS A 7 25.37 -7.11 10.71
N ALA A 8 25.32 -5.79 10.53
CA ALA A 8 24.05 -5.06 10.56
C ALA A 8 23.19 -5.36 9.32
N LEU A 9 23.82 -5.55 8.16
CA LEU A 9 23.13 -5.95 6.92
C LEU A 9 22.68 -7.43 6.96
N GLU A 10 23.45 -8.33 7.53
CA GLU A 10 23.03 -9.72 7.76
C GLU A 10 21.91 -9.82 8.81
N ALA A 11 22.02 -9.09 9.92
CA ALA A 11 20.98 -9.02 10.93
C ALA A 11 19.70 -8.34 10.40
N GLY A 12 19.81 -7.40 9.46
CA GLY A 12 18.69 -6.80 8.74
C GLY A 12 18.03 -7.80 7.80
N ARG A 13 18.79 -8.61 7.06
CA ARG A 13 18.27 -9.67 6.19
C ARG A 13 17.60 -10.80 6.98
N GLU A 14 18.21 -11.26 8.07
CA GLU A 14 17.61 -12.29 8.93
C GLU A 14 16.34 -11.78 9.63
N ARG A 15 16.27 -10.50 10.01
CA ARG A 15 15.06 -9.91 10.59
C ARG A 15 13.97 -9.67 9.54
N ALA A 16 14.32 -9.30 8.32
CA ALA A 16 13.35 -9.11 7.25
C ALA A 16 12.70 -10.43 6.82
N THR A 17 13.48 -11.52 6.74
CA THR A 17 12.96 -12.87 6.46
C THR A 17 12.07 -13.39 7.60
N HIS A 18 12.36 -13.02 8.87
CA HIS A 18 11.50 -13.35 10.00
C HIS A 18 10.23 -12.48 10.11
N LEU A 19 10.21 -11.30 9.50
CA LEU A 19 9.03 -10.42 9.52
C LEU A 19 7.89 -10.92 8.61
N TYR A 20 8.19 -11.71 7.60
CA TYR A 20 7.22 -12.22 6.61
C TYR A 20 7.02 -13.74 6.66
N MET A 21 7.95 -14.49 7.22
CA MET A 21 7.65 -15.81 7.66
C MET A 21 6.77 -15.64 8.90
N ALA A 22 5.48 -15.77 8.74
CA ALA A 22 4.59 -16.03 9.85
C ALA A 22 4.96 -17.38 10.47
N ASP A 23 6.11 -17.43 11.16
CA ASP A 23 6.25 -18.29 12.30
C ASP A 23 5.30 -17.72 13.35
N THR A 24 4.03 -18.08 13.15
CA THR A 24 2.94 -17.82 14.06
C THR A 24 3.17 -18.64 15.32
N ASN A 25 4.11 -18.25 16.14
CA ASN A 25 4.07 -18.54 17.56
C ASN A 25 2.96 -17.71 18.24
N PHE A 26 1.86 -17.46 17.48
CA PHE A 26 0.64 -16.95 18.08
C PHE A 26 0.07 -18.04 18.97
N VAL A 27 -0.17 -17.69 20.22
CA VAL A 27 -0.99 -18.53 21.10
C VAL A 27 -2.22 -18.89 20.27
N PRO A 28 -2.48 -20.20 19.97
CA PRO A 28 -3.52 -20.58 19.01
C PRO A 28 -4.93 -20.02 19.32
N ALA A 29 -5.14 -19.57 20.55
CA ALA A 29 -6.38 -18.96 21.00
C ALA A 29 -6.50 -17.47 20.64
N LYS A 30 -5.37 -16.76 20.39
CA LYS A 30 -5.43 -15.35 19.99
C LYS A 30 -5.88 -15.21 18.53
N PHE A 31 -6.73 -14.25 18.26
CA PHE A 31 -7.25 -13.91 16.92
C PHE A 31 -8.05 -15.02 16.23
N SER A 32 -8.27 -16.18 16.88
CA SER A 32 -8.98 -17.32 16.28
C SER A 32 -10.49 -17.12 16.22
N ASP A 33 -11.07 -16.41 17.18
CA ASP A 33 -12.50 -16.10 17.22
C ASP A 33 -12.74 -14.67 16.76
N PRO A 34 -13.65 -14.42 15.81
CA PRO A 34 -13.92 -13.08 15.27
C PRO A 34 -14.66 -12.16 16.26
N ASP A 35 -15.34 -12.69 17.26
CA ASP A 35 -16.19 -11.93 18.17
C ASP A 35 -15.63 -11.81 19.59
N VAL A 36 -14.76 -12.73 20.00
CA VAL A 36 -14.24 -12.80 21.36
C VAL A 36 -12.71 -12.90 21.34
N THR A 37 -12.05 -12.20 22.26
CA THR A 37 -10.59 -12.32 22.46
C THR A 37 -10.23 -13.60 23.22
N ALA A 38 -8.96 -13.97 23.22
CA ALA A 38 -8.46 -15.10 24.03
C ALA A 38 -8.74 -14.97 25.53
N LYS A 39 -9.02 -13.76 26.01
CA LYS A 39 -9.39 -13.47 27.41
C LYS A 39 -10.91 -13.48 27.66
N GLY A 40 -11.73 -13.75 26.65
CA GLY A 40 -13.18 -13.73 26.74
C GLY A 40 -13.81 -12.32 26.67
N GLU A 41 -13.04 -11.30 26.26
CA GLU A 41 -13.53 -9.94 26.10
C GLU A 41 -14.15 -9.75 24.70
N THR A 42 -15.10 -8.81 24.55
CA THR A 42 -15.71 -8.50 23.25
C THR A 42 -14.66 -7.89 22.31
N ARG A 43 -14.43 -8.53 21.17
CA ARG A 43 -13.50 -8.06 20.16
C ARG A 43 -14.03 -6.80 19.48
N ALA A 44 -13.13 -5.85 19.20
CA ALA A 44 -13.47 -4.68 18.42
C ALA A 44 -13.77 -5.05 16.96
N SER A 45 -14.69 -4.32 16.38
CA SER A 45 -14.99 -4.35 14.96
C SER A 45 -15.10 -2.93 14.40
N VAL A 46 -15.01 -2.80 13.09
CA VAL A 46 -15.06 -1.52 12.38
C VAL A 46 -16.25 -1.53 11.44
N GLY A 47 -17.23 -0.69 11.74
CA GLY A 47 -18.41 -0.49 10.90
C GLY A 47 -18.08 0.28 9.61
N TRP A 48 -18.92 0.11 8.59
CA TRP A 48 -18.79 0.85 7.35
C TRP A 48 -19.34 2.27 7.48
N THR A 49 -18.56 3.27 7.05
CA THR A 49 -18.93 4.71 7.12
C THR A 49 -19.10 5.35 5.73
N GLY A 50 -18.93 4.58 4.66
CA GLY A 50 -19.00 5.05 3.28
C GLY A 50 -17.65 5.00 2.57
N LEU A 51 -17.68 4.79 1.25
CA LEU A 51 -16.47 4.61 0.45
C LEU A 51 -15.72 5.93 0.27
N LYS A 52 -14.49 6.01 0.74
CA LYS A 52 -13.54 7.09 0.43
C LYS A 52 -12.52 6.66 -0.62
N THR A 53 -11.95 5.48 -0.45
CA THR A 53 -10.94 4.95 -1.40
C THR A 53 -11.26 3.49 -1.73
N LEU A 54 -11.38 3.19 -3.02
CA LEU A 54 -11.38 1.82 -3.53
C LEU A 54 -9.99 1.50 -4.08
N TRP A 55 -9.34 0.52 -3.49
CA TRP A 55 -8.05 0.03 -3.97
C TRP A 55 -8.23 -1.06 -5.02
N LEU A 56 -7.43 -1.00 -6.08
CA LEU A 56 -7.32 -2.02 -7.11
C LEU A 56 -5.92 -2.64 -7.01
N ASN A 57 -5.82 -3.90 -6.63
CA ASN A 57 -4.56 -4.62 -6.62
C ASN A 57 -4.33 -5.29 -7.98
N THR A 58 -3.39 -4.77 -8.75
CA THR A 58 -3.09 -5.22 -10.11
C THR A 58 -2.30 -6.54 -10.17
N GLY A 59 -2.24 -7.30 -9.08
CA GLY A 59 -1.54 -8.57 -8.99
C GLY A 59 -0.24 -8.49 -8.20
N THR A 60 0.37 -9.65 -7.93
CA THR A 60 1.59 -9.74 -7.10
C THR A 60 2.88 -9.79 -7.92
N LEU A 61 2.82 -9.84 -9.25
CA LEU A 61 4.03 -9.77 -10.09
C LEU A 61 4.67 -8.38 -10.00
N CYS A 62 5.98 -8.36 -9.75
CA CYS A 62 6.81 -7.16 -9.68
C CYS A 62 8.12 -7.36 -10.44
N ASN A 63 8.74 -6.27 -10.89
CA ASN A 63 10.06 -6.33 -11.53
C ASN A 63 11.23 -6.41 -10.53
N ILE A 64 10.93 -6.25 -9.24
CA ILE A 64 11.89 -6.36 -8.12
C ILE A 64 11.31 -7.21 -7.00
N GLU A 65 12.17 -7.61 -6.07
CA GLU A 65 11.82 -8.31 -4.84
C GLU A 65 12.39 -7.51 -3.67
N CYS A 66 11.50 -6.75 -3.00
CA CYS A 66 11.89 -5.89 -1.88
C CYS A 66 11.97 -6.71 -0.60
N ALA A 67 12.96 -6.43 0.24
CA ALA A 67 13.17 -7.14 1.51
C ALA A 67 11.95 -7.05 2.46
N ASN A 68 11.23 -5.92 2.44
CA ASN A 68 10.08 -5.65 3.31
C ASN A 68 8.76 -5.53 2.53
N CYS A 69 8.57 -6.32 1.47
CA CYS A 69 7.32 -6.30 0.70
C CYS A 69 6.22 -7.05 1.46
N TYR A 70 5.23 -6.34 1.98
CA TYR A 70 4.14 -6.92 2.78
C TYR A 70 3.24 -7.90 2.02
N ILE A 71 3.21 -7.86 0.68
CA ILE A 71 2.51 -8.83 -0.17
C ILE A 71 3.49 -9.75 -0.91
N GLU A 72 4.76 -9.79 -0.50
CA GLU A 72 5.81 -10.65 -1.07
C GLU A 72 5.88 -10.62 -2.60
N SER A 73 5.61 -9.46 -3.19
CA SER A 73 5.67 -9.28 -4.63
C SER A 73 7.08 -9.55 -5.17
N SER A 74 7.14 -10.30 -6.25
CA SER A 74 8.40 -10.67 -6.89
C SER A 74 8.19 -10.96 -8.38
N PRO A 75 9.25 -11.17 -9.17
CA PRO A 75 9.11 -11.57 -10.58
C PRO A 75 8.41 -12.91 -10.80
N THR A 76 8.27 -13.73 -9.77
CA THR A 76 7.71 -15.08 -9.83
C THR A 76 6.43 -15.27 -9.02
N ASN A 77 6.08 -14.32 -8.16
CA ASN A 77 4.86 -14.41 -7.36
C ASN A 77 3.65 -13.96 -8.18
N ASP A 78 2.83 -14.91 -8.60
CA ASP A 78 1.61 -14.69 -9.38
C ASP A 78 0.33 -15.15 -8.64
N ARG A 79 0.35 -15.22 -7.31
CA ARG A 79 -0.81 -15.65 -6.51
C ARG A 79 -2.04 -14.75 -6.67
N LEU A 80 -1.81 -13.44 -6.87
CA LEU A 80 -2.82 -12.55 -7.41
C LEU A 80 -2.44 -12.23 -8.86
N VAL A 81 -3.40 -12.41 -9.76
CA VAL A 81 -3.19 -12.15 -11.19
C VAL A 81 -3.54 -10.71 -11.55
N TYR A 82 -3.09 -10.26 -12.73
CA TYR A 82 -3.44 -8.93 -13.21
C TYR A 82 -4.94 -8.74 -13.32
N LEU A 83 -5.43 -7.63 -12.76
CA LEU A 83 -6.79 -7.17 -13.03
C LEU A 83 -6.91 -6.73 -14.49
N THR A 84 -8.03 -7.08 -15.11
CA THR A 84 -8.45 -6.56 -16.41
C THR A 84 -9.45 -5.42 -16.23
N ARG A 85 -9.69 -4.65 -17.29
CA ARG A 85 -10.78 -3.65 -17.31
C ARG A 85 -12.16 -4.28 -17.04
N ALA A 86 -12.34 -5.51 -17.52
CA ALA A 86 -13.56 -6.28 -17.30
C ALA A 86 -13.75 -6.66 -15.83
N ASP A 87 -12.66 -6.96 -15.10
CA ASP A 87 -12.72 -7.23 -13.67
C ASP A 87 -13.04 -5.98 -12.84
N VAL A 88 -12.53 -4.82 -13.25
CA VAL A 88 -12.67 -3.56 -12.51
C VAL A 88 -14.01 -2.88 -12.74
N ARG A 89 -14.54 -2.96 -13.96
CA ARG A 89 -15.74 -2.23 -14.37
C ARG A 89 -16.96 -2.42 -13.46
N PRO A 90 -17.34 -3.65 -13.04
CA PRO A 90 -18.49 -3.85 -12.17
C PRO A 90 -18.40 -3.05 -10.88
N PHE A 91 -17.22 -3.00 -10.24
CA PHE A 91 -17.00 -2.26 -9.00
C PHE A 91 -17.09 -0.74 -9.20
N LEU A 92 -16.60 -0.22 -10.34
CA LEU A 92 -16.74 1.20 -10.66
C LEU A 92 -18.18 1.59 -10.95
N GLU A 93 -19.02 0.67 -11.43
CA GLU A 93 -20.44 0.87 -11.70
C GLU A 93 -21.29 0.85 -10.42
N GLU A 94 -20.80 0.22 -9.34
CA GLU A 94 -21.45 0.23 -8.01
C GLU A 94 -21.20 1.53 -7.22
N ILE A 95 -20.26 2.39 -7.65
CA ILE A 95 -19.89 3.60 -6.90
C ILE A 95 -20.82 4.74 -7.23
N ASP A 96 -21.56 5.24 -6.23
CA ASP A 96 -22.32 6.47 -6.33
C ASP A 96 -21.43 7.70 -6.13
N GLY A 97 -21.43 8.62 -7.09
CA GLY A 97 -20.64 9.85 -7.04
C GLY A 97 -19.17 9.65 -7.39
N THR A 98 -18.29 10.41 -6.77
CA THR A 98 -16.84 10.38 -7.03
C THR A 98 -16.05 10.07 -5.76
N VAL A 99 -15.10 9.16 -5.89
CA VAL A 99 -14.19 8.74 -4.81
C VAL A 99 -12.74 8.73 -5.30
N GLU A 100 -11.81 8.46 -4.42
CA GLU A 100 -10.44 8.13 -4.81
C GLU A 100 -10.37 6.65 -5.21
N ILE A 101 -9.73 6.37 -6.34
CA ILE A 101 -9.35 5.00 -6.72
C ILE A 101 -7.84 4.89 -6.55
N GLY A 102 -7.45 4.02 -5.60
CA GLY A 102 -6.06 3.67 -5.38
C GLY A 102 -5.67 2.48 -6.27
N ILE A 103 -4.56 2.56 -6.97
CA ILE A 103 -4.00 1.43 -7.72
C ILE A 103 -2.69 1.00 -7.09
N THR A 104 -2.57 -0.28 -6.78
CA THR A 104 -1.39 -0.88 -6.17
C THR A 104 -1.17 -2.30 -6.72
N GLY A 105 -0.29 -3.06 -6.07
CA GLY A 105 0.04 -4.44 -6.44
C GLY A 105 1.55 -4.66 -6.29
N GLY A 106 2.13 -5.55 -7.08
CA GLY A 106 3.58 -5.66 -7.22
C GLY A 106 4.13 -4.40 -7.90
N GLU A 107 4.04 -4.36 -9.23
CA GLU A 107 4.29 -3.12 -9.99
C GLU A 107 3.14 -2.90 -10.98
N PRO A 108 2.27 -1.91 -10.75
CA PRO A 108 1.10 -1.68 -11.59
C PRO A 108 1.42 -1.47 -13.07
N PHE A 109 2.56 -0.88 -13.40
CA PHE A 109 2.95 -0.70 -14.80
C PHE A 109 3.40 -2.01 -15.50
N MET A 110 3.41 -3.13 -14.80
CA MET A 110 3.52 -4.46 -15.41
C MET A 110 2.16 -5.01 -15.86
N CYS A 111 1.05 -4.51 -15.32
CA CYS A 111 -0.29 -4.90 -15.73
C CYS A 111 -0.54 -4.47 -17.19
N PRO A 112 -0.90 -5.39 -18.10
CA PRO A 112 -1.07 -5.08 -19.53
C PRO A 112 -2.15 -4.02 -19.81
N GLU A 113 -3.21 -4.00 -19.01
CA GLU A 113 -4.37 -3.11 -19.19
C GLU A 113 -4.34 -1.85 -18.32
N ILE A 114 -3.22 -1.55 -17.65
CA ILE A 114 -3.11 -0.47 -16.66
C ILE A 114 -3.59 0.88 -17.21
N LEU A 115 -3.17 1.28 -18.42
CA LEU A 115 -3.59 2.55 -19.00
C LEU A 115 -5.10 2.60 -19.25
N GLY A 116 -5.69 1.50 -19.68
CA GLY A 116 -7.13 1.39 -19.87
C GLY A 116 -7.91 1.43 -18.55
N ILE A 117 -7.39 0.82 -17.49
CA ILE A 117 -7.96 0.90 -16.14
C ILE A 117 -7.91 2.34 -15.63
N MET A 118 -6.76 3.02 -15.76
CA MET A 118 -6.61 4.43 -15.38
C MET A 118 -7.61 5.33 -16.12
N GLU A 119 -7.78 5.12 -17.43
CA GLU A 119 -8.76 5.85 -18.26
C GLU A 119 -10.20 5.58 -17.79
N ASP A 120 -10.57 4.32 -17.56
CA ASP A 120 -11.91 3.94 -17.07
C ASP A 120 -12.25 4.60 -15.72
N VAL A 121 -11.27 4.70 -14.84
CA VAL A 121 -11.39 5.39 -13.54
C VAL A 121 -11.62 6.88 -13.71
N MET A 122 -10.74 7.56 -14.44
CA MET A 122 -10.74 9.01 -14.51
C MET A 122 -11.83 9.57 -15.42
N SER A 123 -12.27 8.83 -16.44
CA SER A 123 -13.39 9.20 -17.30
C SER A 123 -14.73 9.21 -16.56
N ARG A 124 -14.85 8.43 -15.47
CA ARG A 124 -16.03 8.44 -14.57
C ARG A 124 -15.99 9.58 -13.54
N GLY A 125 -14.94 10.40 -13.52
CA GLY A 125 -14.83 11.55 -12.61
C GLY A 125 -14.06 11.25 -11.32
N HIS A 126 -13.65 10.01 -11.07
CA HIS A 126 -12.86 9.66 -9.89
C HIS A 126 -11.48 10.30 -9.91
N SER A 127 -10.87 10.51 -8.73
CA SER A 127 -9.45 10.78 -8.61
C SER A 127 -8.66 9.47 -8.59
N LEU A 128 -7.41 9.53 -9.02
CA LEU A 128 -6.53 8.38 -9.12
C LEU A 128 -5.26 8.60 -8.28
N LEU A 129 -4.98 7.64 -7.40
CA LEU A 129 -3.72 7.50 -6.70
C LEU A 129 -3.06 6.18 -7.11
N LEU A 130 -1.97 6.22 -7.88
CA LEU A 130 -1.26 5.02 -8.31
C LEU A 130 0.07 4.90 -7.59
N LEU A 131 0.29 3.77 -6.91
CA LEU A 131 1.54 3.44 -6.22
C LEU A 131 2.48 2.72 -7.20
N THR A 132 3.72 3.17 -7.32
CA THR A 132 4.71 2.57 -8.24
C THR A 132 6.13 2.68 -7.69
N ASN A 133 7.01 1.81 -8.13
CA ASN A 133 8.45 1.96 -7.90
C ASN A 133 9.11 2.93 -8.91
N ALA A 134 8.38 3.41 -9.91
CA ALA A 134 8.81 4.34 -10.96
C ALA A 134 10.02 3.87 -11.80
N MET A 135 10.28 2.57 -11.85
CA MET A 135 11.44 1.98 -12.53
C MET A 135 11.13 1.59 -13.99
N ARG A 136 11.92 0.69 -14.55
CA ARG A 136 11.87 0.25 -15.97
C ARG A 136 10.47 -0.07 -16.50
N PRO A 137 9.53 -0.73 -15.77
CA PRO A 137 8.20 -0.96 -16.31
C PRO A 137 7.49 0.30 -16.76
N MET A 138 7.50 1.36 -15.92
CA MET A 138 6.89 2.66 -16.22
C MET A 138 7.58 3.35 -17.42
N MET A 139 8.88 3.18 -17.56
CA MET A 139 9.71 3.85 -18.58
C MET A 139 9.59 3.25 -19.99
N ARG A 140 8.73 2.26 -20.22
CA ARG A 140 8.47 1.73 -21.57
C ARG A 140 7.77 2.79 -22.43
N PRO A 141 8.15 2.97 -23.71
CA PRO A 141 7.61 4.06 -24.56
C PRO A 141 6.08 4.13 -24.61
N ARG A 142 5.39 2.98 -24.68
CA ARG A 142 3.91 2.93 -24.66
C ARG A 142 3.34 3.53 -23.37
N LEU A 143 3.95 3.23 -22.22
CA LEU A 143 3.48 3.70 -20.94
C LEU A 143 3.77 5.18 -20.73
N GLN A 144 4.95 5.64 -21.16
CA GLN A 144 5.29 7.06 -21.15
C GLN A 144 4.29 7.89 -21.98
N GLN A 145 4.02 7.49 -23.22
CA GLN A 145 3.03 8.16 -24.08
C GLN A 145 1.63 8.15 -23.46
N GLY A 146 1.21 7.02 -22.89
CA GLY A 146 -0.08 6.91 -22.23
C GLY A 146 -0.19 7.79 -21.01
N LEU A 147 0.85 7.83 -20.16
CA LEU A 147 0.88 8.69 -18.97
C LEU A 147 0.87 10.19 -19.34
N GLU A 148 1.61 10.61 -20.37
CA GLU A 148 1.57 11.98 -20.87
C GLU A 148 0.15 12.36 -21.34
N ALA A 149 -0.50 11.49 -22.11
CA ALA A 149 -1.85 11.72 -22.59
C ALA A 149 -2.87 11.82 -21.43
N LEU A 150 -2.79 10.90 -20.46
CA LEU A 150 -3.67 10.91 -19.29
C LEU A 150 -3.41 12.14 -18.40
N ALA A 151 -2.15 12.52 -18.20
CA ALA A 151 -1.81 13.73 -17.43
C ALA A 151 -2.32 15.00 -18.11
N ALA A 152 -2.21 15.09 -19.43
CA ALA A 152 -2.74 16.22 -20.20
C ALA A 152 -4.26 16.34 -20.11
N GLN A 153 -4.97 15.21 -20.09
CA GLN A 153 -6.42 15.16 -20.07
C GLN A 153 -7.01 15.34 -18.67
N TYR A 154 -6.43 14.72 -17.66
CA TYR A 154 -7.01 14.63 -16.31
C TYR A 154 -6.28 15.46 -15.26
N GLY A 155 -5.04 15.88 -15.54
CA GLY A 155 -4.27 16.83 -14.74
C GLY A 155 -4.18 16.44 -13.25
N PRO A 156 -4.63 17.33 -12.34
CA PRO A 156 -4.42 17.12 -10.90
C PRO A 156 -5.21 15.98 -10.27
N ARG A 157 -6.15 15.37 -11.02
CA ARG A 157 -6.87 14.18 -10.53
C ARG A 157 -6.05 12.88 -10.62
N MET A 158 -4.86 12.92 -11.26
CA MET A 158 -3.96 11.81 -11.39
C MET A 158 -2.68 12.05 -10.58
N VAL A 159 -2.48 11.29 -9.52
CA VAL A 159 -1.28 11.34 -8.68
C VAL A 159 -0.54 10.01 -8.76
N LEU A 160 0.75 10.06 -9.08
CA LEU A 160 1.64 8.91 -8.98
C LEU A 160 2.45 9.03 -7.69
N ARG A 161 2.20 8.11 -6.74
CA ARG A 161 2.95 8.02 -5.51
C ARG A 161 4.10 7.03 -5.69
N VAL A 162 5.31 7.56 -5.70
CA VAL A 162 6.51 6.76 -5.91
C VAL A 162 7.04 6.26 -4.58
N SER A 163 7.22 4.95 -4.49
CA SER A 163 7.80 4.30 -3.31
C SER A 163 9.32 4.49 -3.30
N LEU A 164 9.80 5.27 -2.35
CA LEU A 164 11.22 5.58 -2.17
C LEU A 164 11.56 5.40 -0.69
N ASP A 165 11.95 4.19 -0.29
CA ASP A 165 12.09 3.80 1.12
C ASP A 165 13.08 4.66 1.90
N SER A 166 14.09 5.22 1.23
CA SER A 166 15.01 6.17 1.85
C SER A 166 15.48 7.23 0.86
N HIS A 167 15.78 8.43 1.36
CA HIS A 167 16.51 9.46 0.63
C HIS A 167 18.00 9.12 0.46
N ASP A 168 18.52 8.16 1.25
CA ASP A 168 19.88 7.61 1.13
C ASP A 168 19.89 6.44 0.12
N PRO A 169 20.73 6.53 -0.94
CA PRO A 169 20.80 5.49 -1.96
C PRO A 169 21.17 4.11 -1.41
N ALA A 170 22.06 4.05 -0.43
CA ALA A 170 22.53 2.78 0.11
C ALA A 170 21.44 2.07 0.93
N ILE A 171 20.66 2.83 1.69
CA ILE A 171 19.53 2.31 2.46
C ILE A 171 18.42 1.86 1.51
N HIS A 172 18.08 2.67 0.50
CA HIS A 172 17.06 2.31 -0.48
C HIS A 172 17.45 1.04 -1.27
N ASP A 173 18.70 0.96 -1.72
CA ASP A 173 19.18 -0.20 -2.48
C ASP A 173 19.26 -1.47 -1.62
N ALA A 174 19.52 -1.36 -0.31
CA ALA A 174 19.46 -2.49 0.60
C ALA A 174 18.04 -3.08 0.70
N GLU A 175 17.01 -2.25 0.60
CA GLU A 175 15.60 -2.67 0.65
C GLU A 175 15.08 -3.20 -0.71
N ARG A 176 15.49 -2.58 -1.82
CA ARG A 176 14.88 -2.79 -3.15
C ARG A 176 15.79 -3.43 -4.18
N GLY A 177 17.05 -3.66 -3.82
CA GLY A 177 18.08 -4.20 -4.69
C GLY A 177 19.01 -3.14 -5.25
N ALA A 178 20.23 -3.58 -5.57
CA ALA A 178 21.30 -2.69 -6.03
C ALA A 178 20.91 -1.90 -7.30
N GLY A 179 21.10 -0.58 -7.26
CA GLY A 179 20.78 0.34 -8.35
C GLY A 179 19.30 0.74 -8.44
N ALA A 180 18.45 0.28 -7.52
CA ALA A 180 17.03 0.61 -7.48
C ALA A 180 16.79 2.11 -7.26
N PHE A 181 17.61 2.75 -6.42
CA PHE A 181 17.53 4.19 -6.17
C PHE A 181 17.73 5.02 -7.44
N GLU A 182 18.78 4.72 -8.20
CA GLU A 182 19.06 5.46 -9.42
C GLU A 182 17.96 5.27 -10.47
N GLU A 183 17.45 4.06 -10.63
CA GLU A 183 16.35 3.76 -11.56
C GLU A 183 15.05 4.49 -11.15
N ALA A 184 14.71 4.50 -9.86
CA ALA A 184 13.56 5.26 -9.34
C ALA A 184 13.75 6.77 -9.57
N CYS A 185 14.94 7.32 -9.32
CA CYS A 185 15.26 8.72 -9.58
C CYS A 185 15.16 9.10 -11.07
N LYS A 186 15.52 8.21 -12.00
CA LYS A 186 15.27 8.43 -13.45
C LYS A 186 13.78 8.58 -13.75
N GLY A 187 12.96 7.68 -13.18
CA GLY A 187 11.50 7.76 -13.33
C GLY A 187 10.93 9.06 -12.73
N LEU A 188 11.38 9.44 -11.53
CA LEU A 188 10.96 10.66 -10.86
C LEU A 188 11.30 11.92 -11.67
N ARG A 189 12.52 12.03 -12.22
CA ARG A 189 12.90 13.14 -13.11
C ARG A 189 11.99 13.22 -14.32
N TRP A 190 11.76 12.07 -14.98
CA TRP A 190 10.89 12.01 -16.14
C TRP A 190 9.47 12.49 -15.82
N LEU A 191 8.89 12.06 -14.69
CA LEU A 191 7.57 12.50 -14.24
C LEU A 191 7.54 14.01 -13.98
N GLY A 192 8.55 14.54 -13.30
CA GLY A 192 8.68 15.98 -13.00
C GLY A 192 8.76 16.83 -14.27
N GLU A 193 9.57 16.41 -15.26
CA GLU A 193 9.73 17.09 -16.56
C GLU A 193 8.42 17.13 -17.37
N ARG A 194 7.52 16.17 -17.15
CA ARG A 194 6.22 16.05 -17.85
C ARG A 194 5.08 16.68 -17.08
N GLY A 195 5.35 17.27 -15.90
CA GLY A 195 4.34 17.93 -15.08
C GLY A 195 3.30 16.96 -14.49
N VAL A 196 3.61 15.66 -14.43
CA VAL A 196 2.77 14.67 -13.75
C VAL A 196 2.78 14.97 -12.25
N GLN A 197 1.61 14.91 -11.61
CA GLN A 197 1.53 15.06 -10.15
C GLN A 197 2.19 13.88 -9.46
N VAL A 198 3.23 14.18 -8.67
CA VAL A 198 4.01 13.16 -7.95
C VAL A 198 3.85 13.34 -6.45
N ALA A 199 3.69 12.23 -5.75
CA ALA A 199 3.88 12.13 -4.30
C ALA A 199 4.98 11.09 -4.01
N LEU A 200 5.59 11.17 -2.83
CA LEU A 200 6.56 10.17 -2.37
C LEU A 200 5.99 9.38 -1.19
N ALA A 201 6.30 8.11 -1.17
CA ALA A 201 6.11 7.25 -0.02
C ALA A 201 7.49 6.75 0.45
N GLY A 202 7.92 7.25 1.59
CA GLY A 202 9.18 6.90 2.22
C GLY A 202 8.98 6.15 3.52
N ARG A 203 10.08 5.75 4.14
CA ARG A 203 10.12 5.21 5.50
C ARG A 203 10.92 6.13 6.39
N GLN A 204 10.48 6.23 7.63
CA GLN A 204 11.23 6.91 8.66
C GLN A 204 12.18 5.90 9.32
N ALA A 205 13.49 6.15 9.25
CA ALA A 205 14.46 5.32 9.95
C ALA A 205 14.27 5.43 11.47
N LEU A 206 14.52 4.34 12.21
CA LEU A 206 14.34 4.27 13.67
C LEU A 206 15.05 5.38 14.47
N ASN A 207 16.16 5.90 13.93
CA ASN A 207 16.99 6.90 14.60
C ASN A 207 16.94 8.28 13.93
N GLU A 208 15.95 8.51 13.07
CA GLU A 208 15.79 9.77 12.36
C GLU A 208 14.47 10.42 12.79
N ASP A 209 14.51 11.69 13.18
CA ASP A 209 13.29 12.43 13.47
C ASP A 209 12.53 12.81 12.19
N ASP A 210 11.20 12.94 12.30
CA ASP A 210 10.32 13.22 11.17
C ASP A 210 10.72 14.49 10.41
N SER A 211 11.16 15.54 11.10
CA SER A 211 11.54 16.81 10.48
C SER A 211 12.81 16.69 9.65
N THR A 212 13.79 15.94 10.13
CA THR A 212 15.05 15.66 9.44
C THR A 212 14.78 14.81 8.18
N ALA A 213 13.99 13.73 8.33
CA ALA A 213 13.60 12.89 7.20
C ALA A 213 12.87 13.71 6.12
N ARG A 214 11.87 14.51 6.49
CA ARG A 214 11.13 15.36 5.54
C ARG A 214 12.03 16.37 4.84
N ALA A 215 12.95 17.01 5.55
CA ALA A 215 13.91 17.93 4.96
C ALA A 215 14.82 17.24 3.92
N ALA A 216 15.31 16.04 4.21
CA ALA A 216 16.15 15.26 3.31
C ALA A 216 15.39 14.79 2.06
N TYR A 217 14.16 14.27 2.20
CA TYR A 217 13.29 13.97 1.06
C TYR A 217 12.95 15.21 0.24
N GLY A 218 12.72 16.35 0.89
CA GLY A 218 12.49 17.63 0.22
C GLY A 218 13.68 18.09 -0.62
N ALA A 219 14.89 17.97 -0.07
CA ALA A 219 16.13 18.29 -0.79
C ALA A 219 16.34 17.37 -1.99
N LEU A 220 16.11 16.06 -1.82
CA LEU A 220 16.16 15.09 -2.91
C LEU A 220 15.13 15.43 -4.00
N ALA A 221 13.87 15.67 -3.63
CA ALA A 221 12.81 16.02 -4.58
C ALA A 221 13.17 17.29 -5.38
N ALA A 222 13.69 18.31 -4.72
CA ALA A 222 14.16 19.55 -5.39
C ALA A 222 15.30 19.27 -6.37
N SER A 223 16.26 18.40 -6.01
CA SER A 223 17.36 18.00 -6.89
C SER A 223 16.91 17.22 -8.14
N LEU A 224 15.73 16.57 -8.06
CA LEU A 224 15.08 15.85 -9.15
C LEU A 224 14.11 16.74 -9.95
N GLY A 225 13.99 18.03 -9.61
CA GLY A 225 13.08 18.97 -10.28
C GLY A 225 11.60 18.77 -9.92
N LEU A 226 11.29 18.07 -8.84
CA LEU A 226 9.92 17.84 -8.38
C LEU A 226 9.40 19.02 -7.56
N LYS A 227 8.15 19.39 -7.79
CA LYS A 227 7.44 20.40 -7.00
C LYS A 227 6.70 19.73 -5.84
N LEU A 228 7.40 19.48 -4.74
CA LEU A 228 6.92 18.74 -3.59
C LEU A 228 6.97 19.64 -2.35
N ASN A 229 5.88 19.67 -1.56
CA ASN A 229 5.93 20.21 -0.20
C ASN A 229 6.13 19.04 0.79
N PRO A 230 7.33 18.86 1.38
CA PRO A 230 7.60 17.72 2.24
C PRO A 230 6.82 17.77 3.58
N ALA A 231 6.25 18.91 3.96
CA ALA A 231 5.41 19.05 5.14
C ALA A 231 3.96 18.57 4.91
N ASP A 232 3.53 18.46 3.65
CA ASP A 232 2.21 17.98 3.28
C ASP A 232 2.21 16.46 3.15
N THR A 233 1.41 15.76 3.95
CA THR A 233 1.30 14.30 3.92
C THR A 233 0.75 13.76 2.60
N LYS A 234 0.02 14.58 1.83
CA LYS A 234 -0.40 14.22 0.48
C LYS A 234 0.77 14.14 -0.50
N HIS A 235 1.81 14.95 -0.27
CA HIS A 235 3.01 14.98 -1.09
C HIS A 235 4.09 14.03 -0.59
N LEU A 236 4.25 13.85 0.73
CA LEU A 236 5.22 12.96 1.32
C LEU A 236 4.62 12.20 2.50
N VAL A 237 4.33 10.93 2.29
CA VAL A 237 4.00 10.00 3.37
C VAL A 237 5.30 9.36 3.87
N LEU A 238 5.55 9.45 5.16
CA LEU A 238 6.61 8.69 5.83
C LEU A 238 5.94 7.61 6.68
N PHE A 239 6.09 6.38 6.25
CA PHE A 239 5.63 5.24 7.04
C PHE A 239 6.61 4.99 8.18
N PRO A 240 6.12 4.79 9.42
CA PRO A 240 6.96 4.27 10.48
C PRO A 240 7.45 2.88 10.09
N GLU A 241 8.59 2.48 10.60
CA GLU A 241 9.03 1.10 10.43
C GLU A 241 7.99 0.16 11.04
N MET A 242 7.44 -0.71 10.19
CA MET A 242 6.43 -1.68 10.61
C MET A 242 7.13 -2.85 11.30
N ILE A 243 7.25 -2.78 12.62
CA ILE A 243 7.80 -3.87 13.42
C ILE A 243 6.65 -4.82 13.77
N ALA A 244 6.72 -6.05 13.26
CA ALA A 244 5.85 -7.10 13.76
C ALA A 244 6.13 -7.31 15.26
N ARG A 245 5.09 -7.29 16.08
CA ARG A 245 5.21 -7.60 17.50
C ARG A 245 5.13 -9.12 17.66
N ASP A 246 6.01 -9.69 18.47
CA ASP A 246 6.00 -11.14 18.74
C ASP A 246 4.69 -11.59 19.38
N ASP A 247 4.09 -10.74 20.22
CA ASP A 247 2.81 -11.00 20.88
C ASP A 247 1.93 -9.73 20.88
N PRO A 248 1.30 -9.37 19.75
CA PRO A 248 0.44 -8.19 19.69
C PRO A 248 -0.81 -8.39 20.56
N PRO A 249 -1.30 -7.31 21.21
CA PRO A 249 -2.54 -7.35 21.97
C PRO A 249 -3.73 -7.54 21.02
N GLU A 250 -4.77 -8.21 21.49
CA GLU A 250 -6.06 -8.22 20.83
C GLU A 250 -6.81 -6.92 21.14
N ILE A 251 -7.54 -6.40 20.16
CA ILE A 251 -8.26 -5.14 20.29
C ILE A 251 -9.70 -5.43 20.73
N THR A 252 -10.06 -4.90 21.89
CA THR A 252 -11.42 -4.97 22.46
C THR A 252 -12.19 -3.68 22.19
N THR A 253 -13.49 -3.71 22.39
CA THR A 253 -14.34 -2.52 22.31
C THR A 253 -13.90 -1.39 23.24
N ASP A 254 -13.31 -1.72 24.38
CA ASP A 254 -12.84 -0.74 25.38
C ASP A 254 -11.56 -0.02 24.93
N CYS A 255 -10.80 -0.63 24.01
CA CYS A 255 -9.56 -0.05 23.50
C CYS A 255 -9.77 1.33 22.86
N TRP A 256 -10.93 1.59 22.27
CA TRP A 256 -11.22 2.88 21.63
C TRP A 256 -11.15 4.03 22.65
N GLY A 257 -11.80 3.87 23.82
CA GLY A 257 -11.74 4.85 24.88
C GLY A 257 -10.34 4.97 25.50
N ILE A 258 -9.63 3.85 25.70
CA ILE A 258 -8.29 3.83 26.29
C ILE A 258 -7.28 4.55 25.40
N LEU A 259 -7.36 4.34 24.07
CA LEU A 259 -6.43 4.88 23.10
C LEU A 259 -6.81 6.29 22.60
N GLY A 260 -8.01 6.77 22.93
CA GLY A 260 -8.54 8.03 22.42
C GLY A 260 -8.71 8.01 20.89
N LYS A 261 -9.03 6.84 20.30
CA LYS A 261 -9.22 6.62 18.86
C LYS A 261 -10.67 6.26 18.57
N SER A 262 -11.10 6.50 17.33
CA SER A 262 -12.39 6.02 16.83
C SER A 262 -12.18 4.82 15.90
N ALA A 263 -13.13 3.89 15.88
CA ALA A 263 -13.18 2.84 14.87
C ALA A 263 -13.28 3.42 13.46
N ASP A 264 -13.90 4.59 13.30
CA ASP A 264 -14.06 5.29 12.01
C ASP A 264 -12.74 5.82 11.44
N ASP A 265 -11.69 5.96 12.29
CA ASP A 265 -10.35 6.37 11.87
C ASP A 265 -9.56 5.20 11.25
N ILE A 266 -10.05 3.97 11.40
CA ILE A 266 -9.37 2.79 10.88
C ILE A 266 -9.70 2.61 9.39
N MET A 267 -8.70 2.30 8.59
CA MET A 267 -8.78 2.22 7.13
C MET A 267 -9.99 1.41 6.63
N CYS A 268 -10.30 0.27 7.24
CA CYS A 268 -11.42 -0.57 6.82
C CYS A 268 -12.82 0.03 7.12
N ALA A 269 -12.91 1.19 7.79
CA ALA A 269 -14.18 1.93 7.93
C ALA A 269 -14.65 2.55 6.60
N ASN A 270 -13.73 2.87 5.70
CA ASN A 270 -14.06 3.63 4.48
C ASN A 270 -13.25 3.24 3.24
N GLN A 271 -12.53 2.12 3.30
CA GLN A 271 -11.72 1.60 2.18
C GLN A 271 -11.98 0.12 1.98
N ARG A 272 -11.86 -0.33 0.72
CA ARG A 272 -11.89 -1.74 0.32
C ARG A 272 -10.85 -1.97 -0.76
N MET A 273 -10.47 -3.23 -0.99
CA MET A 273 -9.53 -3.57 -2.05
C MET A 273 -10.09 -4.67 -2.94
N VAL A 274 -10.07 -4.44 -4.25
CA VAL A 274 -10.38 -5.45 -5.27
C VAL A 274 -9.12 -6.22 -5.59
N ILE A 275 -9.21 -7.54 -5.56
CA ILE A 275 -8.15 -8.48 -5.93
C ILE A 275 -8.68 -9.51 -6.91
N ARG A 276 -7.77 -10.20 -7.61
CA ARG A 276 -8.10 -11.41 -8.38
C ARG A 276 -7.09 -12.51 -8.08
N ARG A 277 -7.55 -13.59 -7.46
CA ARG A 277 -6.70 -14.74 -7.15
C ARG A 277 -6.42 -15.56 -8.40
N LYS A 278 -5.24 -16.17 -8.47
CA LYS A 278 -4.89 -17.10 -9.53
C LYS A 278 -5.88 -18.26 -9.56
N GLY A 279 -6.47 -18.51 -10.72
CA GLY A 279 -7.48 -19.56 -10.89
C GLY A 279 -8.91 -19.17 -10.50
N ALA A 280 -9.12 -18.00 -9.90
CA ALA A 280 -10.47 -17.51 -9.63
C ALA A 280 -11.17 -17.05 -10.92
N GLY A 281 -12.47 -17.34 -11.02
CA GLY A 281 -13.30 -16.92 -12.16
C GLY A 281 -13.59 -15.42 -12.19
N ARG A 282 -13.57 -14.77 -11.02
CA ARG A 282 -13.92 -13.35 -10.81
C ARG A 282 -12.96 -12.68 -9.84
N ALA A 283 -12.94 -11.36 -9.88
CA ALA A 283 -12.34 -10.54 -8.85
C ALA A 283 -13.23 -10.50 -7.62
N THR A 284 -12.62 -10.33 -6.44
CA THR A 284 -13.28 -10.27 -5.14
C THR A 284 -12.81 -9.05 -4.36
N VAL A 285 -13.54 -8.69 -3.30
CA VAL A 285 -13.25 -7.55 -2.44
C VAL A 285 -12.70 -8.02 -1.11
N THR A 286 -11.57 -7.46 -0.69
CA THR A 286 -10.99 -7.68 0.64
C THR A 286 -11.17 -6.47 1.54
N ALA A 287 -11.10 -6.70 2.85
CA ALA A 287 -11.34 -5.68 3.88
C ALA A 287 -10.32 -4.53 3.81
N CYS A 288 -9.06 -4.83 3.49
CA CYS A 288 -8.00 -3.82 3.46
C CYS A 288 -6.82 -4.25 2.58
N THR A 289 -5.85 -3.36 2.43
CA THR A 289 -4.64 -3.58 1.61
C THR A 289 -3.65 -4.56 2.22
N LEU A 290 -3.68 -4.78 3.54
CA LEU A 290 -2.70 -5.61 4.24
C LEU A 290 -3.04 -7.10 4.24
N LEU A 291 -4.32 -7.45 4.21
CA LEU A 291 -4.80 -8.82 4.44
C LEU A 291 -5.32 -9.48 3.15
N VAL A 292 -4.67 -9.20 2.05
CA VAL A 292 -5.07 -9.70 0.72
C VAL A 292 -4.94 -11.22 0.58
N ASP A 293 -4.14 -11.85 1.44
CA ASP A 293 -3.87 -13.28 1.40
C ASP A 293 -4.72 -14.08 2.38
N ASP A 294 -5.36 -13.41 3.35
CA ASP A 294 -6.19 -14.07 4.35
C ASP A 294 -7.65 -14.18 3.86
N PRO A 295 -8.14 -15.42 3.59
CA PRO A 295 -9.52 -15.64 3.15
C PRO A 295 -10.58 -15.15 4.15
N ALA A 296 -10.25 -15.05 5.44
CA ALA A 296 -11.18 -14.55 6.46
C ALA A 296 -11.54 -13.07 6.26
N PHE A 297 -10.74 -12.33 5.48
CA PHE A 297 -10.95 -10.92 5.15
C PHE A 297 -11.42 -10.69 3.72
N GLU A 298 -11.75 -11.75 2.99
CA GLU A 298 -12.42 -11.68 1.70
C GLU A 298 -13.93 -11.54 1.90
N LEU A 299 -14.50 -10.42 1.46
CA LEU A 299 -15.82 -9.94 1.88
C LEU A 299 -16.91 -10.13 0.81
N GLY A 300 -16.56 -10.69 -0.35
CA GLY A 300 -17.52 -10.96 -1.41
C GLY A 300 -17.07 -10.54 -2.80
N GLU A 301 -17.97 -10.65 -3.78
CA GLU A 301 -17.73 -10.36 -5.20
C GLU A 301 -18.28 -8.97 -5.62
N THR A 302 -18.94 -8.25 -4.71
CA THR A 302 -19.54 -6.93 -4.93
C THR A 302 -19.20 -5.96 -3.79
N LEU A 303 -19.27 -4.65 -4.03
CA LEU A 303 -19.08 -3.66 -2.97
C LEU A 303 -20.25 -3.72 -1.96
N ALA A 304 -21.45 -4.01 -2.42
CA ALA A 304 -22.62 -4.18 -1.56
C ALA A 304 -22.40 -5.30 -0.54
N GLU A 305 -21.94 -6.48 -0.97
CA GLU A 305 -21.57 -7.59 -0.05
C GLU A 305 -20.45 -7.18 0.89
N ALA A 306 -19.40 -6.57 0.36
CA ALA A 306 -18.19 -6.22 1.13
C ALA A 306 -18.42 -5.12 2.17
N THR A 307 -19.54 -4.45 2.16
CA THR A 307 -19.88 -3.35 3.09
C THR A 307 -21.08 -3.67 3.99
N ALA A 308 -21.67 -4.87 3.85
CA ALA A 308 -22.85 -5.28 4.61
C ALA A 308 -22.55 -5.48 6.10
N ASP A 309 -21.39 -6.06 6.42
CA ASP A 309 -21.03 -6.42 7.78
C ASP A 309 -19.80 -5.65 8.28
N PRO A 310 -19.67 -5.38 9.60
CA PRO A 310 -18.47 -4.82 10.19
C PRO A 310 -17.25 -5.73 10.03
N VAL A 311 -16.08 -5.16 9.77
CA VAL A 311 -14.81 -5.88 9.73
C VAL A 311 -14.34 -6.19 11.15
N LYS A 312 -14.14 -7.46 11.46
CA LYS A 312 -13.62 -7.91 12.75
C LYS A 312 -12.11 -7.70 12.84
N LEU A 313 -11.63 -7.20 14.00
CA LEU A 313 -10.20 -6.98 14.20
C LEU A 313 -9.51 -8.23 14.76
N ASN A 314 -9.69 -9.36 14.08
CA ASN A 314 -9.18 -10.68 14.47
C ASN A 314 -7.89 -11.07 13.74
N HIS A 315 -7.06 -10.09 13.39
CA HIS A 315 -5.73 -10.34 12.83
C HIS A 315 -4.67 -9.52 13.59
N PRO A 316 -3.47 -10.08 13.85
CA PRO A 316 -2.37 -9.37 14.52
C PRO A 316 -2.04 -8.01 13.91
N TRP A 317 -2.10 -7.91 12.59
CA TRP A 317 -1.80 -6.67 11.87
C TRP A 317 -2.86 -5.58 12.08
N CYS A 318 -4.11 -5.94 12.35
CA CYS A 318 -5.12 -4.96 12.75
C CYS A 318 -4.68 -4.22 14.02
N ALA A 319 -4.13 -4.95 15.00
CA ALA A 319 -3.59 -4.36 16.21
C ALA A 319 -2.29 -3.59 15.96
N SER A 320 -1.28 -4.25 15.37
CA SER A 320 0.08 -3.71 15.28
C SER A 320 0.18 -2.51 14.35
N PHE A 321 -0.44 -2.57 13.18
CA PHE A 321 -0.25 -1.55 12.14
C PHE A 321 -1.36 -0.52 12.10
N CYS A 322 -2.64 -0.95 12.20
CA CYS A 322 -3.75 -0.01 12.08
C CYS A 322 -4.07 0.69 13.40
N VAL A 323 -4.38 -0.07 14.46
CA VAL A 323 -4.84 0.52 15.71
C VAL A 323 -3.70 1.16 16.51
N LEU A 324 -2.59 0.45 16.69
CA LEU A 324 -1.46 0.92 17.50
C LEU A 324 -0.42 1.68 16.67
N GLY A 325 -0.17 1.24 15.45
CA GLY A 325 0.81 1.86 14.55
C GLY A 325 0.32 3.12 13.84
N GLY A 326 -1.01 3.31 13.73
CA GLY A 326 -1.58 4.47 13.02
C GLY A 326 -1.31 4.48 11.52
N GLY A 327 -1.00 3.31 10.93
CA GLY A 327 -0.73 3.18 9.50
C GLY A 327 -2.00 3.41 8.66
N SER A 328 -1.88 4.23 7.61
CA SER A 328 -2.89 4.40 6.56
C SER A 328 -2.22 4.44 5.20
N CYS A 329 -2.78 3.73 4.22
CA CYS A 329 -2.28 3.75 2.84
C CYS A 329 -2.77 4.96 2.05
N SER A 330 -3.86 5.61 2.49
CA SER A 330 -4.32 6.91 2.00
C SER A 330 -4.05 7.97 3.05
N ALA A 331 -3.52 9.11 2.64
CA ALA A 331 -3.23 10.23 3.55
C ALA A 331 -4.48 11.08 3.77
#